data_cd3767a4cacd82ab64920e9a049937b0
#
_entry.id   cd3767a4cacd82ab64920e9a049937b0
#
_cell.length_a   1.000
_cell.length_b   1.000
_cell.length_c   1.000
_cell.angle_alpha   90.00
_cell.angle_beta   90.00
_cell.angle_gamma   90.00
#
_symmetry.space_group_name_H-M   'P 1'
#
loop_
_entity.id
_entity.type
_entity.pdbx_description
1 polymer ?
#
loop_
_entity_poly.entity_id
_entity_poly.type
_entity_poly.pdbx_seq_one_letter_code
_entity_poly.pdbx_strand_id
1 'polypeptide(L)'
;MARKAELLAAFAQTSEVLDDFLASRSADERADTGGRKDDYSAKELVALTGFWMRYMVERMGFYARGEEPPREVDFDALNRDELARQASLTWDEVTQATRVDLAALVAAVEQSSEAFLRTPNYYGDYPPGPIEGEIVANGFSWALEEIEKYYQRRGETARAAGIHTRLVAVHGEPDTVTCDLMTPEQIQSASPQPLIIDVRSAKEYAAGHLPGARNLPLDKLRKLATKAEGLPKDRQIVTYCNMHHPGQSRGERAAALLVEHGYTAAALAGGYSAWADRLAVASGAEE
;
A
#
# COMPACT_ATOMS: atom_id res chain seq x y z
N MET A 1 -8.82 -25.64 -7.16
CA MET A 1 -8.72 -26.20 -5.80
C MET A 1 -7.51 -25.66 -5.03
N ALA A 2 -6.45 -25.25 -5.68
CA ALA A 2 -5.25 -24.76 -5.00
C ALA A 2 -5.46 -23.46 -4.20
N ARG A 3 -6.21 -22.52 -4.72
CA ARG A 3 -6.26 -21.14 -4.26
C ARG A 3 -6.89 -20.91 -2.88
N LYS A 4 -7.98 -21.58 -2.55
CA LYS A 4 -8.58 -21.52 -1.20
C LYS A 4 -7.63 -22.09 -0.15
N ALA A 5 -6.96 -23.20 -0.47
CA ALA A 5 -5.96 -23.81 0.41
C ALA A 5 -4.74 -22.88 0.61
N GLU A 6 -4.32 -22.17 -0.44
CA GLU A 6 -3.23 -21.17 -0.38
C GLU A 6 -3.60 -19.98 0.50
N LEU A 7 -4.84 -19.47 0.39
CA LEU A 7 -5.35 -18.41 1.27
C LEU A 7 -5.34 -18.85 2.74
N LEU A 8 -5.85 -20.04 3.03
CA LEU A 8 -5.88 -20.56 4.41
C LEU A 8 -4.47 -20.80 4.96
N ALA A 9 -3.54 -21.25 4.12
CA ALA A 9 -2.14 -21.35 4.50
C ALA A 9 -1.50 -19.99 4.79
N ALA A 10 -1.82 -18.95 4.01
CA ALA A 10 -1.36 -17.59 4.27
C ALA A 10 -1.91 -17.05 5.60
N PHE A 11 -3.18 -17.29 5.93
CA PHE A 11 -3.74 -16.89 7.22
C PHE A 11 -3.14 -17.63 8.41
N ALA A 12 -2.78 -18.91 8.25
CA ALA A 12 -2.05 -19.63 9.29
C ALA A 12 -0.69 -18.95 9.57
N GLN A 13 0.02 -18.51 8.51
CA GLN A 13 1.26 -17.74 8.66
C GLN A 13 1.03 -16.37 9.31
N THR A 14 -0.06 -15.68 8.96
CA THR A 14 -0.43 -14.41 9.60
C THR A 14 -0.65 -14.60 11.09
N SER A 15 -1.35 -15.66 11.49
CA SER A 15 -1.56 -16.00 12.90
C SER A 15 -0.26 -16.21 13.65
N GLU A 16 0.68 -16.98 13.07
CA GLU A 16 2.00 -17.22 13.67
C GLU A 16 2.81 -15.92 13.84
N VAL A 17 2.81 -15.07 12.82
CA VAL A 17 3.51 -13.76 12.88
C VAL A 17 2.87 -12.86 13.93
N LEU A 18 1.55 -12.81 13.98
CA LEU A 18 0.83 -12.03 14.97
C LEU A 18 1.12 -12.53 16.39
N ASP A 19 1.11 -13.84 16.61
CA ASP A 19 1.42 -14.43 17.92
C ASP A 19 2.87 -14.12 18.35
N ASP A 20 3.86 -14.23 17.46
CA ASP A 20 5.24 -13.83 17.75
C ASP A 20 5.35 -12.33 18.03
N PHE A 21 4.68 -11.51 17.23
CA PHE A 21 4.64 -10.07 17.42
C PHE A 21 4.10 -9.72 18.80
N LEU A 22 2.95 -10.26 19.18
CA LEU A 22 2.29 -10.01 20.46
C LEU A 22 3.12 -10.49 21.65
N ALA A 23 3.72 -11.67 21.55
CA ALA A 23 4.54 -12.25 22.62
C ALA A 23 5.85 -11.46 22.85
N SER A 24 6.39 -10.86 21.79
CA SER A 24 7.68 -10.17 21.83
C SER A 24 7.62 -8.72 22.28
N ARG A 25 6.43 -8.12 22.48
CA ARG A 25 6.30 -6.72 22.89
C ARG A 25 6.57 -6.53 24.38
N SER A 26 7.41 -5.54 24.69
CA SER A 26 7.69 -5.10 26.05
C SER A 26 6.45 -4.44 26.70
N ALA A 27 6.48 -4.25 27.99
CA ALA A 27 5.42 -3.53 28.71
C ALA A 27 5.26 -2.09 28.20
N ASP A 28 6.36 -1.39 27.93
CA ASP A 28 6.34 -0.02 27.42
C ASP A 28 5.73 0.07 26.01
N GLU A 29 6.06 -0.89 25.11
CA GLU A 29 5.47 -0.94 23.79
C GLU A 29 3.95 -1.25 23.80
N ARG A 30 3.50 -2.07 24.75
CA ARG A 30 2.07 -2.36 24.96
C ARG A 30 1.31 -1.17 25.53
N ALA A 31 1.97 -0.33 26.32
CA ALA A 31 1.42 0.88 26.92
C ALA A 31 1.47 2.09 25.99
N ASP A 32 2.24 2.02 24.89
CA ASP A 32 2.39 3.12 23.94
C ASP A 32 1.04 3.41 23.23
N THR A 33 0.55 4.63 23.40
CA THR A 33 -0.74 5.08 22.86
C THR A 33 -0.69 5.49 21.39
N GLY A 34 0.51 5.55 20.77
CA GLY A 34 0.65 5.90 19.37
C GLY A 34 0.42 7.37 19.04
N GLY A 35 -0.30 7.64 17.96
CA GLY A 35 -0.61 9.00 17.49
C GLY A 35 0.52 9.68 16.74
N ARG A 36 1.58 8.95 16.37
CA ARG A 36 2.69 9.46 15.56
C ARG A 36 2.38 9.30 14.07
N LYS A 37 2.73 10.30 13.29
CA LYS A 37 2.60 10.22 11.83
C LYS A 37 3.55 9.14 11.29
N ASP A 38 3.05 8.26 10.46
CA ASP A 38 3.81 7.23 9.74
C ASP A 38 4.60 6.23 10.62
N ASP A 39 4.28 6.16 11.94
CA ASP A 39 4.88 5.20 12.87
C ASP A 39 3.84 4.69 13.86
N TYR A 40 3.11 3.67 13.47
CA TYR A 40 2.13 3.02 14.36
C TYR A 40 2.81 2.44 15.60
N SER A 41 2.18 2.64 16.76
CA SER A 41 2.51 1.89 17.97
C SER A 41 2.15 0.41 17.78
N ALA A 42 2.67 -0.46 18.64
CA ALA A 42 2.31 -1.87 18.59
C ALA A 42 0.79 -2.09 18.74
N LYS A 43 0.14 -1.33 19.62
CA LYS A 43 -1.31 -1.39 19.85
C LYS A 43 -2.10 -0.93 18.62
N GLU A 44 -1.72 0.18 18.01
CA GLU A 44 -2.36 0.69 16.79
C GLU A 44 -2.24 -0.31 15.64
N LEU A 45 -1.06 -0.91 15.49
CA LEU A 45 -0.81 -1.89 14.45
C LEU A 45 -1.69 -3.14 14.61
N VAL A 46 -1.81 -3.66 15.83
CA VAL A 46 -2.71 -4.79 16.14
C VAL A 46 -4.16 -4.41 15.87
N ALA A 47 -4.59 -3.21 16.30
CA ALA A 47 -5.94 -2.71 16.08
C ALA A 47 -6.31 -2.64 14.59
N LEU A 48 -5.43 -2.05 13.78
CA LEU A 48 -5.66 -1.93 12.34
C LEU A 48 -5.60 -3.28 11.62
N THR A 49 -4.75 -4.21 12.09
CA THR A 49 -4.72 -5.58 11.56
C THR A 49 -6.09 -6.25 11.69
N GLY A 50 -6.71 -6.20 12.87
CA GLY A 50 -8.06 -6.73 13.08
C GLY A 50 -9.12 -5.99 12.25
N PHE A 51 -9.02 -4.65 12.20
CA PHE A 51 -9.94 -3.83 11.41
C PHE A 51 -9.99 -4.25 9.94
N TRP A 52 -8.84 -4.39 9.28
CA TRP A 52 -8.82 -4.74 7.85
C TRP A 52 -9.34 -6.14 7.59
N MET A 53 -9.14 -7.08 8.52
CA MET A 53 -9.74 -8.42 8.43
C MET A 53 -11.27 -8.37 8.53
N ARG A 54 -11.80 -7.63 9.50
CA ARG A 54 -13.25 -7.42 9.67
C ARG A 54 -13.85 -6.70 8.48
N TYR A 55 -13.18 -5.67 7.97
CA TYR A 55 -13.58 -4.94 6.77
C TYR A 55 -13.72 -5.86 5.56
N MET A 56 -12.81 -6.84 5.39
CA MET A 56 -12.92 -7.84 4.33
C MET A 56 -14.13 -8.76 4.50
N VAL A 57 -14.41 -9.19 5.72
CA VAL A 57 -15.63 -9.99 5.99
C VAL A 57 -16.89 -9.22 5.62
N GLU A 58 -16.97 -7.93 5.94
CA GLU A 58 -18.10 -7.07 5.55
C GLU A 58 -18.23 -6.96 4.03
N ARG A 59 -17.13 -6.74 3.31
CA ARG A 59 -17.13 -6.68 1.85
C ARG A 59 -17.57 -7.99 1.21
N MET A 60 -17.06 -9.12 1.70
CA MET A 60 -17.51 -10.45 1.27
C MET A 60 -19.02 -10.62 1.48
N GLY A 61 -19.56 -10.07 2.57
CA GLY A 61 -20.99 -10.08 2.86
C GLY A 61 -21.83 -9.35 1.82
N PHE A 62 -21.38 -8.21 1.29
CA PHE A 62 -22.07 -7.52 0.18
C PHE A 62 -22.17 -8.43 -1.05
N TYR A 63 -21.06 -8.99 -1.51
CA TYR A 63 -21.05 -9.88 -2.67
C TYR A 63 -21.86 -11.17 -2.46
N ALA A 64 -21.88 -11.72 -1.25
CA ALA A 64 -22.68 -12.89 -0.93
C ALA A 64 -24.20 -12.63 -1.05
N ARG A 65 -24.63 -11.37 -0.86
CA ARG A 65 -26.02 -10.93 -1.08
C ARG A 65 -26.30 -10.45 -2.50
N GLY A 66 -25.32 -10.49 -3.40
CA GLY A 66 -25.43 -9.95 -4.76
C GLY A 66 -25.41 -8.42 -4.82
N GLU A 67 -24.88 -7.77 -3.79
CA GLU A 67 -24.71 -6.32 -3.67
C GLU A 67 -23.28 -5.90 -3.99
N GLU A 68 -23.08 -4.68 -4.49
CA GLU A 68 -21.75 -4.10 -4.63
C GLU A 68 -21.41 -3.28 -3.37
N PRO A 69 -20.23 -3.51 -2.76
CA PRO A 69 -19.77 -2.65 -1.67
C PRO A 69 -19.39 -1.26 -2.18
N PRO A 70 -19.28 -0.25 -1.29
CA PRO A 70 -18.82 1.08 -1.66
C PRO A 70 -17.49 1.01 -2.44
N ARG A 71 -17.42 1.69 -3.60
CA ARG A 71 -16.21 1.71 -4.45
C ARG A 71 -15.20 2.75 -3.98
N GLU A 72 -15.69 3.90 -3.53
CA GLU A 72 -14.82 4.97 -3.01
C GLU A 72 -14.50 4.67 -1.54
N VAL A 73 -13.22 4.57 -1.24
CA VAL A 73 -12.72 4.27 0.10
C VAL A 73 -11.61 5.27 0.45
N ASP A 74 -11.82 6.03 1.51
CA ASP A 74 -10.77 6.84 2.13
C ASP A 74 -10.08 6.00 3.21
N PHE A 75 -9.02 5.32 2.84
CA PHE A 75 -8.27 4.43 3.73
C PHE A 75 -7.70 5.16 4.95
N ASP A 76 -7.25 6.41 4.80
CA ASP A 76 -6.71 7.20 5.89
C ASP A 76 -7.80 7.60 6.88
N ALA A 77 -9.00 7.95 6.39
CA ALA A 77 -10.14 8.21 7.25
C ALA A 77 -10.55 6.96 8.02
N LEU A 78 -10.66 5.80 7.36
CA LEU A 78 -11.00 4.54 8.01
C LEU A 78 -9.98 4.17 9.09
N ASN A 79 -8.68 4.30 8.83
CA ASN A 79 -7.65 4.05 9.83
C ASN A 79 -7.78 5.00 11.03
N ARG A 80 -7.97 6.30 10.79
CA ARG A 80 -8.15 7.28 11.89
C ARG A 80 -9.38 6.97 12.74
N ASP A 81 -10.50 6.66 12.11
CA ASP A 81 -11.76 6.37 12.81
C ASP A 81 -11.64 5.10 13.65
N GLU A 82 -10.99 4.06 13.12
CA GLU A 82 -10.76 2.83 13.86
C GLU A 82 -9.81 3.04 15.05
N LEU A 83 -8.71 3.75 14.87
CA LEU A 83 -7.78 4.07 15.95
C LEU A 83 -8.48 4.90 17.05
N ALA A 84 -9.30 5.86 16.68
CA ALA A 84 -10.11 6.63 17.64
C ALA A 84 -11.09 5.74 18.40
N ARG A 85 -11.75 4.80 17.71
CA ARG A 85 -12.68 3.84 18.33
C ARG A 85 -11.99 2.93 19.34
N GLN A 86 -10.74 2.53 19.08
CA GLN A 86 -9.99 1.61 19.94
C GLN A 86 -9.07 2.32 20.96
N ALA A 87 -9.02 3.64 20.97
CA ALA A 87 -8.09 4.40 21.81
C ALA A 87 -8.18 4.06 23.30
N SER A 88 -9.43 3.85 23.82
CA SER A 88 -9.69 3.53 25.23
C SER A 88 -9.53 2.06 25.60
N LEU A 89 -9.38 1.16 24.63
CA LEU A 89 -9.23 -0.26 24.89
C LEU A 89 -7.83 -0.57 25.43
N THR A 90 -7.73 -1.56 26.27
CA THR A 90 -6.45 -2.12 26.74
C THR A 90 -5.76 -2.92 25.64
N TRP A 91 -4.47 -3.21 25.83
CA TRP A 91 -3.72 -4.11 24.95
C TRP A 91 -4.41 -5.48 24.80
N ASP A 92 -4.87 -6.06 25.90
CA ASP A 92 -5.49 -7.39 25.88
C ASP A 92 -6.85 -7.38 25.17
N GLU A 93 -7.65 -6.33 25.33
CA GLU A 93 -8.92 -6.16 24.61
C GLU A 93 -8.70 -6.00 23.11
N VAL A 94 -7.75 -5.19 22.69
CA VAL A 94 -7.39 -5.02 21.27
C VAL A 94 -6.88 -6.34 20.67
N THR A 95 -5.99 -7.03 21.41
CA THR A 95 -5.45 -8.32 20.97
C THR A 95 -6.54 -9.37 20.80
N GLN A 96 -7.46 -9.45 21.77
CA GLN A 96 -8.58 -10.40 21.70
C GLN A 96 -9.52 -10.08 20.53
N ALA A 97 -9.84 -8.80 20.30
CA ALA A 97 -10.67 -8.38 19.19
C ALA A 97 -10.03 -8.76 17.84
N THR A 98 -8.75 -8.50 17.68
CA THR A 98 -8.01 -8.86 16.44
C THR A 98 -8.00 -10.37 16.18
N ARG A 99 -7.87 -11.20 17.23
CA ARG A 99 -7.95 -12.66 17.07
C ARG A 99 -9.35 -13.12 16.64
N VAL A 100 -10.40 -12.48 17.14
CA VAL A 100 -11.78 -12.74 16.71
C VAL A 100 -11.97 -12.35 15.25
N ASP A 101 -11.47 -11.19 14.82
CA ASP A 101 -11.56 -10.72 13.45
C ASP A 101 -10.81 -11.64 12.48
N LEU A 102 -9.60 -12.12 12.84
CA LEU A 102 -8.85 -13.10 12.06
C LEU A 102 -9.63 -14.42 11.93
N ALA A 103 -10.15 -14.94 13.02
CA ALA A 103 -10.94 -16.17 12.99
C ALA A 103 -12.20 -16.02 12.13
N ALA A 104 -12.86 -14.86 12.16
CA ALA A 104 -14.02 -14.57 11.31
C ALA A 104 -13.67 -14.55 9.83
N LEU A 105 -12.53 -13.96 9.45
CA LEU A 105 -12.06 -13.95 8.06
C LEU A 105 -11.71 -15.36 7.58
N VAL A 106 -11.00 -16.14 8.39
CA VAL A 106 -10.69 -17.56 8.09
C VAL A 106 -11.98 -18.34 7.85
N ALA A 107 -12.95 -18.23 8.76
CA ALA A 107 -14.25 -18.91 8.64
C ALA A 107 -15.01 -18.48 7.38
N ALA A 108 -15.00 -17.19 7.03
CA ALA A 108 -15.63 -16.68 5.82
C ALA A 108 -15.01 -17.27 4.55
N VAL A 109 -13.68 -17.39 4.52
CA VAL A 109 -12.96 -18.03 3.39
C VAL A 109 -13.23 -19.54 3.34
N GLU A 110 -13.25 -20.22 4.48
CA GLU A 110 -13.58 -21.66 4.55
C GLU A 110 -14.98 -21.97 4.01
N GLN A 111 -15.94 -21.11 4.27
CA GLN A 111 -17.32 -21.26 3.80
C GLN A 111 -17.52 -20.83 2.36
N SER A 112 -16.60 -20.07 1.79
CA SER A 112 -16.68 -19.58 0.42
C SER A 112 -16.40 -20.68 -0.60
N SER A 113 -17.07 -20.62 -1.76
CA SER A 113 -16.73 -21.43 -2.92
C SER A 113 -15.55 -20.83 -3.69
N GLU A 114 -14.82 -21.64 -4.44
CA GLU A 114 -13.79 -21.16 -5.38
C GLU A 114 -14.34 -20.15 -6.40
N ALA A 115 -15.60 -20.36 -6.85
CA ALA A 115 -16.25 -19.43 -7.77
C ALA A 115 -16.51 -18.08 -7.11
N PHE A 116 -16.93 -18.06 -5.84
CA PHE A 116 -17.13 -16.84 -5.06
C PHE A 116 -15.81 -16.06 -4.89
N LEU A 117 -14.73 -16.74 -4.57
CA LEU A 117 -13.42 -16.11 -4.39
C LEU A 117 -12.88 -15.43 -5.66
N ARG A 118 -13.37 -15.85 -6.84
CA ARG A 118 -13.05 -15.24 -8.14
C ARG A 118 -14.01 -14.13 -8.55
N THR A 119 -15.02 -13.81 -7.76
CA THR A 119 -15.95 -12.72 -8.06
C THR A 119 -15.15 -11.43 -8.27
N PRO A 120 -15.41 -10.69 -9.36
CA PRO A 120 -14.77 -9.39 -9.59
C PRO A 120 -15.10 -8.41 -8.46
N ASN A 121 -14.08 -7.80 -7.91
CA ASN A 121 -14.18 -6.77 -6.90
C ASN A 121 -13.70 -5.43 -7.45
N TYR A 122 -14.37 -4.35 -7.08
CA TYR A 122 -14.15 -3.02 -7.60
C TYR A 122 -13.76 -2.07 -6.47
N TYR A 123 -12.64 -1.39 -6.63
CA TYR A 123 -12.16 -0.32 -5.77
C TYR A 123 -11.87 0.94 -6.56
N GLY A 124 -12.63 2.01 -6.32
CA GLY A 124 -12.39 3.29 -6.97
C GLY A 124 -12.18 3.15 -8.48
N ASP A 125 -11.09 3.71 -8.97
CA ASP A 125 -10.68 3.68 -10.38
C ASP A 125 -9.76 2.49 -10.73
N TYR A 126 -9.47 1.58 -9.78
CA TYR A 126 -8.63 0.42 -10.06
C TYR A 126 -9.34 -0.59 -10.95
N PRO A 127 -8.62 -1.27 -11.87
CA PRO A 127 -9.18 -2.37 -12.63
C PRO A 127 -9.75 -3.43 -11.69
N PRO A 128 -10.91 -4.02 -12.00
CA PRO A 128 -11.48 -5.06 -11.15
C PRO A 128 -10.54 -6.26 -11.09
N GLY A 129 -10.30 -6.72 -9.88
CA GLY A 129 -9.57 -7.94 -9.57
C GLY A 129 -10.47 -8.96 -8.87
N PRO A 130 -10.05 -10.22 -8.74
CA PRO A 130 -10.80 -11.19 -7.97
C PRO A 130 -10.78 -10.83 -6.49
N ILE A 131 -11.88 -11.13 -5.78
CA ILE A 131 -12.02 -10.84 -4.35
C ILE A 131 -10.92 -11.49 -3.50
N GLU A 132 -10.41 -12.64 -3.93
CA GLU A 132 -9.29 -13.33 -3.29
C GLU A 132 -8.01 -12.49 -3.23
N GLY A 133 -7.73 -11.68 -4.25
CA GLY A 133 -6.57 -10.78 -4.26
C GLY A 133 -6.68 -9.72 -3.18
N GLU A 134 -7.88 -9.22 -2.94
CA GLU A 134 -8.13 -8.24 -1.89
C GLU A 134 -8.11 -8.87 -0.50
N ILE A 135 -8.60 -10.09 -0.36
CA ILE A 135 -8.48 -10.89 0.86
C ILE A 135 -7.01 -11.07 1.24
N VAL A 136 -6.14 -11.38 0.26
CA VAL A 136 -4.69 -11.46 0.50
C VAL A 136 -4.12 -10.10 0.89
N ALA A 137 -4.47 -9.04 0.16
CA ALA A 137 -3.93 -7.71 0.40
C ALA A 137 -4.26 -7.21 1.82
N ASN A 138 -5.51 -7.31 2.25
CA ASN A 138 -5.98 -6.78 3.55
C ASN A 138 -5.86 -7.78 4.71
N GLY A 139 -6.00 -9.07 4.45
CA GLY A 139 -5.96 -10.10 5.50
C GLY A 139 -4.58 -10.68 5.77
N PHE A 140 -3.63 -10.49 4.86
CA PHE A 140 -2.27 -11.04 4.98
C PHE A 140 -1.20 -9.98 4.76
N SER A 141 -1.13 -9.41 3.54
CA SER A 141 0.03 -8.60 3.13
C SER A 141 0.16 -7.33 3.93
N TRP A 142 -0.91 -6.57 4.08
CA TRP A 142 -0.86 -5.30 4.80
C TRP A 142 -0.36 -5.47 6.24
N ALA A 143 -0.90 -6.45 6.97
CA ALA A 143 -0.51 -6.71 8.35
C ALA A 143 0.98 -7.06 8.46
N LEU A 144 1.46 -7.96 7.60
CA LEU A 144 2.85 -8.39 7.62
C LEU A 144 3.80 -7.27 7.18
N GLU A 145 3.46 -6.49 6.16
CA GLU A 145 4.24 -5.34 5.71
C GLU A 145 4.39 -4.28 6.79
N GLU A 146 3.32 -3.97 7.52
CA GLU A 146 3.38 -3.00 8.61
C GLU A 146 4.15 -3.52 9.83
N ILE A 147 4.04 -4.81 10.14
CA ILE A 147 4.86 -5.46 11.19
C ILE A 147 6.34 -5.50 10.76
N GLU A 148 6.64 -5.77 9.49
CA GLU A 148 8.00 -5.70 8.96
C GLU A 148 8.59 -4.30 9.15
N LYS A 149 7.87 -3.25 8.73
CA LYS A 149 8.26 -1.85 8.91
C LYS A 149 8.45 -1.49 10.38
N TYR A 150 7.57 -1.99 11.26
CA TYR A 150 7.68 -1.80 12.70
C TYR A 150 9.00 -2.34 13.24
N TYR A 151 9.38 -3.56 12.86
CA TYR A 151 10.64 -4.19 13.24
C TYR A 151 11.85 -3.47 12.65
N GLN A 152 11.79 -3.05 11.38
CA GLN A 152 12.85 -2.29 10.70
C GLN A 152 13.16 -0.97 11.44
N ARG A 153 12.13 -0.18 11.79
CA ARG A 153 12.29 1.08 12.51
C ARG A 153 12.92 0.91 13.90
N ARG A 154 12.79 -0.26 14.50
CA ARG A 154 13.32 -0.59 15.83
C ARG A 154 14.64 -1.36 15.80
N GLY A 155 15.20 -1.60 14.61
CA GLY A 155 16.45 -2.33 14.42
C GLY A 155 16.35 -3.83 14.68
N GLU A 156 15.13 -4.40 14.72
CA GLU A 156 14.87 -5.83 14.86
C GLU A 156 15.00 -6.55 13.50
N THR A 157 16.17 -6.40 12.87
CA THR A 157 16.41 -6.78 11.46
C THR A 157 16.17 -8.28 11.17
N ALA A 158 16.49 -9.16 12.10
CA ALA A 158 16.26 -10.60 11.92
C ALA A 158 14.77 -10.95 11.86
N ARG A 159 13.94 -10.28 12.66
CA ARG A 159 12.48 -10.45 12.63
C ARG A 159 11.88 -9.88 11.36
N ALA A 160 12.30 -8.69 10.96
CA ALA A 160 11.89 -8.08 9.70
C ALA A 160 12.21 -8.99 8.50
N ALA A 161 13.42 -9.54 8.43
CA ALA A 161 13.81 -10.46 7.36
C ALA A 161 12.98 -11.76 7.36
N GLY A 162 12.60 -12.27 8.53
CA GLY A 162 11.72 -13.44 8.65
C GLY A 162 10.31 -13.16 8.08
N ILE A 163 9.77 -11.97 8.29
CA ILE A 163 8.49 -11.56 7.70
C ILE A 163 8.62 -11.37 6.20
N HIS A 164 9.67 -10.68 5.74
CA HIS A 164 9.94 -10.50 4.32
C HIS A 164 9.95 -11.85 3.56
N THR A 165 10.62 -12.85 4.12
CA THR A 165 10.65 -14.21 3.54
C THR A 165 9.23 -14.80 3.39
N ARG A 166 8.33 -14.56 4.34
CA ARG A 166 6.95 -15.07 4.27
C ARG A 166 6.12 -14.31 3.24
N LEU A 167 6.29 -13.00 3.13
CA LEU A 167 5.66 -12.20 2.08
C LEU A 167 6.08 -12.68 0.69
N VAL A 168 7.38 -12.88 0.48
CA VAL A 168 7.92 -13.42 -0.77
C VAL A 168 7.38 -14.81 -1.09
N ALA A 169 7.22 -15.67 -0.10
CA ALA A 169 6.67 -17.02 -0.30
C ALA A 169 5.22 -17.01 -0.81
N VAL A 170 4.43 -16.00 -0.45
CA VAL A 170 3.03 -15.86 -0.89
C VAL A 170 2.91 -15.11 -2.22
N HIS A 171 3.66 -14.04 -2.39
CA HIS A 171 3.57 -13.15 -3.56
C HIS A 171 4.58 -13.46 -4.66
N GLY A 172 5.57 -14.31 -4.39
CA GLY A 172 6.80 -14.40 -5.17
C GLY A 172 7.74 -13.24 -4.87
N GLU A 173 8.96 -13.31 -5.40
CA GLU A 173 9.83 -12.15 -5.39
C GLU A 173 9.10 -10.99 -6.08
N PRO A 174 9.03 -9.81 -5.45
CA PRO A 174 8.37 -8.70 -6.08
C PRO A 174 9.07 -8.40 -7.41
N ASP A 175 8.29 -8.26 -8.48
CA ASP A 175 8.79 -7.75 -9.76
C ASP A 175 9.40 -6.37 -9.52
N THR A 176 10.68 -6.36 -9.18
CA THR A 176 11.43 -5.13 -9.00
C THR A 176 11.88 -4.63 -10.35
N VAL A 177 11.65 -3.37 -10.61
CA VAL A 177 12.17 -2.69 -11.78
C VAL A 177 13.39 -1.86 -11.39
N THR A 178 14.34 -1.72 -12.30
CA THR A 178 15.48 -0.81 -12.15
C THR A 178 15.22 0.41 -13.01
N CYS A 179 15.30 1.59 -12.42
CA CYS A 179 15.27 2.86 -13.15
C CYS A 179 16.15 3.89 -12.43
N ASP A 180 16.50 4.94 -13.15
CA ASP A 180 17.16 6.09 -12.54
C ASP A 180 16.20 6.84 -11.61
N LEU A 181 16.76 7.44 -10.57
CA LEU A 181 16.04 8.31 -9.65
C LEU A 181 16.54 9.75 -9.80
N MET A 182 15.62 10.71 -9.74
CA MET A 182 15.96 12.13 -9.66
C MET A 182 15.41 12.72 -8.37
N THR A 183 16.28 13.47 -7.66
CA THR A 183 15.83 14.22 -6.49
C THR A 183 15.07 15.48 -6.88
N PRO A 184 14.27 16.07 -5.96
CA PRO A 184 13.62 17.36 -6.22
C PRO A 184 14.60 18.46 -6.69
N GLU A 185 15.80 18.52 -6.10
CA GLU A 185 16.84 19.51 -6.45
C GLU A 185 17.37 19.29 -7.87
N GLN A 186 17.60 18.04 -8.24
CA GLN A 186 18.02 17.69 -9.60
C GLN A 186 16.96 18.08 -10.63
N ILE A 187 15.66 17.87 -10.30
CA ILE A 187 14.56 18.27 -11.17
C ILE A 187 14.52 19.79 -11.31
N GLN A 188 14.63 20.55 -10.21
CA GLN A 188 14.61 22.02 -10.24
C GLN A 188 15.76 22.63 -11.01
N SER A 189 16.96 22.02 -10.94
CA SER A 189 18.17 22.51 -11.63
C SER A 189 18.34 22.00 -13.06
N ALA A 190 17.50 21.07 -13.49
CA ALA A 190 17.61 20.48 -14.83
C ALA A 190 17.33 21.49 -15.95
N SER A 191 18.13 21.42 -17.01
CA SER A 191 17.92 22.22 -18.23
C SER A 191 18.19 21.34 -19.46
N PRO A 192 17.20 21.12 -20.33
CA PRO A 192 15.82 21.60 -20.25
C PRO A 192 15.05 20.97 -19.07
N GLN A 193 14.03 21.65 -18.60
CA GLN A 193 13.15 21.13 -17.52
C GLN A 193 12.50 19.81 -17.95
N PRO A 194 12.48 18.77 -17.09
CA PRO A 194 11.86 17.49 -17.42
C PRO A 194 10.34 17.62 -17.54
N LEU A 195 9.71 16.72 -18.29
CA LEU A 195 8.27 16.50 -18.22
C LEU A 195 7.96 15.71 -16.95
N ILE A 196 7.20 16.28 -16.04
CA ILE A 196 6.78 15.61 -14.81
C ILE A 196 5.45 14.91 -15.06
N ILE A 197 5.38 13.62 -14.74
CA ILE A 197 4.16 12.80 -14.90
C ILE A 197 3.73 12.22 -13.56
N ASP A 198 2.53 12.58 -13.15
CA ASP A 198 1.83 11.96 -12.01
C ASP A 198 1.12 10.69 -12.49
N VAL A 199 1.55 9.53 -12.01
CA VAL A 199 0.94 8.25 -12.38
C VAL A 199 -0.12 7.77 -11.39
N ARG A 200 -0.51 8.64 -10.45
CA ARG A 200 -1.63 8.39 -9.54
C ARG A 200 -2.98 8.52 -10.24
N SER A 201 -4.04 8.15 -9.52
CA SER A 201 -5.41 8.34 -10.00
C SER A 201 -5.73 9.83 -10.22
N ALA A 202 -6.75 10.11 -11.02
CA ALA A 202 -7.21 11.49 -11.24
C ALA A 202 -7.68 12.16 -9.94
N LYS A 203 -8.24 11.39 -9.00
CA LYS A 203 -8.68 11.89 -7.69
C LYS A 203 -7.50 12.31 -6.82
N GLU A 204 -6.44 11.47 -6.72
CA GLU A 204 -5.20 11.80 -6.01
C GLU A 204 -4.52 13.04 -6.60
N TYR A 205 -4.49 13.15 -7.93
CA TYR A 205 -3.94 14.32 -8.63
C TYR A 205 -4.73 15.59 -8.33
N ALA A 206 -6.06 15.51 -8.35
CA ALA A 206 -6.92 16.65 -8.06
C ALA A 206 -6.82 17.12 -6.60
N ALA A 207 -6.56 16.21 -5.67
CA ALA A 207 -6.35 16.53 -4.25
C ALA A 207 -5.03 17.27 -3.99
N GLY A 208 -4.05 17.16 -4.90
CA GLY A 208 -2.77 17.86 -4.83
C GLY A 208 -1.75 17.18 -5.73
N HIS A 209 -0.96 17.97 -6.47
CA HIS A 209 0.05 17.47 -7.40
C HIS A 209 1.24 18.42 -7.50
N LEU A 210 2.35 17.96 -8.07
CA LEU A 210 3.53 18.78 -8.28
C LEU A 210 3.25 19.85 -9.35
N PRO A 211 3.76 21.08 -9.18
CA PRO A 211 3.57 22.15 -10.15
C PRO A 211 4.02 21.73 -11.56
N GLY A 212 3.14 21.93 -12.54
CA GLY A 212 3.41 21.59 -13.94
C GLY A 212 3.38 20.08 -14.27
N ALA A 213 3.00 19.23 -13.33
CA ALA A 213 2.84 17.82 -13.58
C ALA A 213 1.61 17.52 -14.45
N ARG A 214 1.75 16.54 -15.34
CA ARG A 214 0.66 15.99 -16.15
C ARG A 214 0.17 14.69 -15.53
N ASN A 215 -1.14 14.57 -15.30
CA ASN A 215 -1.70 13.32 -14.80
C ASN A 215 -1.87 12.30 -15.93
N LEU A 216 -1.11 11.21 -15.82
CA LEU A 216 -1.20 10.05 -16.70
C LEU A 216 -1.10 8.78 -15.84
N PRO A 217 -2.21 8.27 -15.30
CA PRO A 217 -2.23 7.00 -14.59
C PRO A 217 -1.50 5.89 -15.37
N LEU A 218 -0.84 4.98 -14.65
CA LEU A 218 0.09 4.00 -15.22
C LEU A 218 -0.50 3.25 -16.43
N ASP A 219 -1.78 2.89 -16.38
CA ASP A 219 -2.45 2.19 -17.49
C ASP A 219 -2.60 3.06 -18.74
N LYS A 220 -2.86 4.37 -18.56
CA LYS A 220 -2.90 5.33 -19.67
C LYS A 220 -1.52 5.57 -20.23
N LEU A 221 -0.52 5.71 -19.33
CA LEU A 221 0.88 5.89 -19.73
C LEU A 221 1.37 4.70 -20.55
N ARG A 222 1.06 3.48 -20.14
CA ARG A 222 1.42 2.25 -20.88
C ARG A 222 0.89 2.27 -22.31
N LYS A 223 -0.37 2.66 -22.50
CA LYS A 223 -0.97 2.76 -23.84
C LYS A 223 -0.29 3.81 -24.72
N LEU A 224 0.08 4.97 -24.15
CA LEU A 224 0.77 6.04 -24.87
C LEU A 224 2.22 5.66 -25.19
N ALA A 225 2.94 5.06 -24.27
CA ALA A 225 4.32 4.60 -24.47
C ALA A 225 4.41 3.56 -25.61
N THR A 226 3.49 2.59 -25.63
CA THR A 226 3.40 1.55 -26.67
C THR A 226 3.12 2.15 -28.05
N LYS A 227 2.31 3.21 -28.12
CA LYS A 227 1.97 3.89 -29.40
C LYS A 227 3.02 4.94 -29.81
N ALA A 228 3.97 5.26 -28.95
CA ALA A 228 4.92 6.37 -29.09
C ALA A 228 4.24 7.73 -29.35
N GLU A 229 3.03 7.93 -28.81
CA GLU A 229 2.23 9.13 -29.03
C GLU A 229 2.24 10.06 -27.81
N GLY A 230 2.34 11.37 -28.05
CA GLY A 230 2.07 12.42 -27.05
C GLY A 230 3.11 12.54 -25.93
N LEU A 231 4.23 11.84 -26.00
CA LEU A 231 5.34 11.94 -25.05
C LEU A 231 6.63 12.41 -25.79
N PRO A 232 7.38 13.37 -25.24
CA PRO A 232 8.61 13.85 -25.85
C PRO A 232 9.71 12.79 -25.74
N LYS A 233 10.49 12.60 -26.83
CA LYS A 233 11.69 11.75 -26.85
C LYS A 233 12.98 12.53 -26.67
N ASP A 234 12.91 13.83 -26.79
CA ASP A 234 14.02 14.79 -26.80
C ASP A 234 14.27 15.45 -25.44
N ARG A 235 13.51 15.08 -24.42
CA ARG A 235 13.71 15.58 -23.06
C ARG A 235 13.41 14.51 -22.00
N GLN A 236 14.01 14.70 -20.82
CA GLN A 236 13.81 13.85 -19.65
C GLN A 236 12.34 13.81 -19.24
N ILE A 237 11.85 12.62 -18.90
CA ILE A 237 10.56 12.42 -18.25
C ILE A 237 10.80 11.98 -16.81
N VAL A 238 10.10 12.57 -15.85
CA VAL A 238 10.15 12.15 -14.47
C VAL A 238 8.77 11.72 -14.02
N THR A 239 8.65 10.49 -13.55
CA THR A 239 7.40 9.90 -13.10
C THR A 239 7.34 9.82 -11.58
N TYR A 240 6.16 9.96 -10.97
CA TYR A 240 6.01 9.82 -9.53
C TYR A 240 4.64 9.24 -9.14
N CYS A 241 4.60 8.63 -7.96
CA CYS A 241 3.39 8.30 -7.20
C CYS A 241 3.52 8.82 -5.76
N ASN A 242 2.66 8.38 -4.83
CA ASN A 242 2.66 8.93 -3.47
C ASN A 242 3.97 8.70 -2.71
N MET A 243 4.46 7.46 -2.68
CA MET A 243 5.62 7.05 -1.90
C MET A 243 6.65 6.31 -2.76
N HIS A 244 7.86 6.25 -2.24
CA HIS A 244 8.94 5.49 -2.82
C HIS A 244 9.01 4.11 -2.15
N HIS A 245 8.88 3.07 -2.97
CA HIS A 245 9.18 1.69 -2.60
C HIS A 245 10.21 1.17 -3.59
N PRO A 246 11.48 1.00 -3.20
CA PRO A 246 12.59 0.70 -4.12
C PRO A 246 12.26 -0.44 -5.10
N GLY A 247 12.28 -0.13 -6.40
CA GLY A 247 11.98 -1.07 -7.49
C GLY A 247 10.51 -1.47 -7.64
N GLN A 248 9.60 -0.99 -6.80
CA GLN A 248 8.21 -1.48 -6.75
C GLN A 248 7.15 -0.40 -6.92
N SER A 249 7.51 0.86 -6.72
CA SER A 249 6.54 1.96 -6.78
C SER A 249 5.94 2.13 -8.17
N ARG A 250 4.70 2.62 -8.25
CA ARG A 250 4.05 2.96 -9.53
C ARG A 250 4.91 3.95 -10.33
N GLY A 251 5.61 4.87 -9.66
CA GLY A 251 6.52 5.82 -10.28
C GLY A 251 7.69 5.13 -10.95
N GLU A 252 8.38 4.24 -10.25
CA GLU A 252 9.53 3.49 -10.81
C GLU A 252 9.12 2.55 -11.94
N ARG A 253 7.99 1.83 -11.79
CA ARG A 253 7.43 0.99 -12.86
C ARG A 253 7.09 1.80 -14.12
N ALA A 254 6.60 3.03 -13.94
CA ALA A 254 6.33 3.94 -15.05
C ALA A 254 7.63 4.41 -15.74
N ALA A 255 8.66 4.76 -14.96
CA ALA A 255 9.97 5.15 -15.51
C ALA A 255 10.60 3.99 -16.28
N ALA A 256 10.66 2.80 -15.70
CA ALA A 256 11.20 1.61 -16.36
C ALA A 256 10.45 1.29 -17.66
N LEU A 257 9.13 1.33 -17.65
CA LEU A 257 8.29 1.15 -18.84
C LEU A 257 8.65 2.16 -19.95
N LEU A 258 8.84 3.42 -19.59
CA LEU A 258 9.23 4.45 -20.56
C LEU A 258 10.62 4.18 -21.14
N VAL A 259 11.58 3.77 -20.31
CA VAL A 259 12.93 3.40 -20.76
C VAL A 259 12.88 2.22 -21.73
N GLU A 260 12.09 1.18 -21.45
CA GLU A 260 11.87 0.05 -22.37
C GLU A 260 11.33 0.48 -23.75
N HIS A 261 10.56 1.57 -23.78
CA HIS A 261 10.01 2.14 -25.03
C HIS A 261 10.90 3.24 -25.65
N GLY A 262 12.15 3.38 -25.18
CA GLY A 262 13.15 4.27 -25.75
C GLY A 262 12.98 5.74 -25.39
N TYR A 263 12.36 6.03 -24.25
CA TYR A 263 12.33 7.37 -23.63
C TYR A 263 13.46 7.53 -22.63
N THR A 264 13.93 8.74 -22.43
CA THR A 264 14.80 9.08 -21.31
C THR A 264 13.91 9.36 -20.09
N ALA A 265 13.90 8.44 -19.12
CA ALA A 265 13.00 8.55 -17.98
C ALA A 265 13.67 8.19 -16.66
N ALA A 266 13.19 8.79 -15.57
CA ALA A 266 13.57 8.52 -14.19
C ALA A 266 12.34 8.59 -13.29
N ALA A 267 12.42 8.02 -12.08
CA ALA A 267 11.39 8.23 -11.06
C ALA A 267 11.83 9.32 -10.08
N LEU A 268 10.85 10.03 -9.49
CA LEU A 268 11.10 10.99 -8.42
C LEU A 268 11.49 10.26 -7.13
N ALA A 269 12.68 10.53 -6.63
CA ALA A 269 13.13 10.00 -5.35
C ALA A 269 12.21 10.46 -4.21
N GLY A 270 11.72 9.52 -3.41
CA GLY A 270 10.79 9.79 -2.32
C GLY A 270 9.32 10.02 -2.73
N GLY A 271 9.02 10.09 -4.03
CA GLY A 271 7.65 10.32 -4.53
C GLY A 271 7.07 11.68 -4.17
N TYR A 272 5.72 11.79 -4.26
CA TYR A 272 4.99 13.04 -3.98
C TYR A 272 5.22 13.54 -2.55
N SER A 273 5.27 12.65 -1.57
CA SER A 273 5.44 13.02 -0.16
C SER A 273 6.74 13.79 0.11
N ALA A 274 7.86 13.34 -0.49
CA ALA A 274 9.15 14.00 -0.33
C ALA A 274 9.21 15.41 -0.92
N TRP A 275 8.40 15.67 -1.94
CA TRP A 275 8.29 17.00 -2.56
C TRP A 275 7.29 17.89 -1.80
N ALA A 276 6.14 17.34 -1.42
CA ALA A 276 5.09 18.10 -0.72
C ALA A 276 5.60 18.70 0.58
N ASP A 277 6.41 17.96 1.34
CA ASP A 277 7.02 18.44 2.59
C ASP A 277 7.96 19.64 2.35
N ARG A 278 8.66 19.68 1.21
CA ARG A 278 9.58 20.79 0.85
C ARG A 278 8.87 22.03 0.35
N LEU A 279 7.78 21.87 -0.39
CA LEU A 279 6.94 23.00 -0.82
C LEU A 279 6.26 23.69 0.38
N ALA A 280 5.85 22.92 1.39
CA ALA A 280 5.29 23.47 2.62
C ALA A 280 6.32 24.29 3.41
N VAL A 281 7.59 23.91 3.37
CA VAL A 281 8.70 24.67 3.99
C VAL A 281 9.03 25.93 3.18
N ALA A 282 9.01 25.89 1.86
CA ALA A 282 9.28 27.04 1.01
C ALA A 282 8.19 28.11 1.08
N SER A 283 6.93 27.71 1.21
CA SER A 283 5.81 28.66 1.38
C SER A 283 5.75 29.31 2.78
N GLY A 284 6.44 28.74 3.77
CA GLY A 284 6.58 29.34 5.12
C GLY A 284 7.76 30.30 5.27
N ALA A 285 8.57 30.48 4.23
CA ALA A 285 9.74 31.38 4.23
C ALA A 285 9.49 32.72 3.50
N GLU A 286 8.30 32.93 2.96
CA GLU A 286 7.89 34.16 2.29
C GLU A 286 6.87 35.01 3.10
N GLU A 287 6.93 34.95 4.45
CA GLU A 287 6.27 35.92 5.33
C GLU A 287 7.27 36.91 5.93
#